data_ac30de34b2d689e96c590d64b64372e0
#
_entry.id   ac30de34b2d689e96c590d64b64372e0
#
_cell.length_a   1.000
_cell.length_b   1.000
_cell.length_c   1.000
_cell.angle_alpha   90.00
_cell.angle_beta   90.00
_cell.angle_gamma   90.00
#
_symmetry.space_group_name_H-M   'P 1'
#
loop_
_entity.id
_entity.type
_entity.pdbx_description
1 polymer ?
#
loop_
_entity_poly.entity_id
_entity_poly.type
_entity_poly.pdbx_seq_one_letter_code
_entity_poly.pdbx_strand_id
1 'polypeptide(L)'
;MAKRNVGLSNVTLRRLQMLVSSTMHLEQLCELKQYREAASALQAVQALLLYFEQFRAVPCIVQLQTHIQVLRDKLHRMVMDEYESVFQTAKHRLPARESVLPDAALVVDALGPDVCEKLIDWYCTRQLREYRRVFRAVDEAGQLDNVPRRYAWIRRLLRIYADEHAPAFLPQWNVDHRLLTLFADITHDDMRSVLVREQPRLQVDVLLHALHVTNEFESQAARQYGITFSQSRPISSAFTPYLGIYVDAQDRKLADMLAQFAASATTAAEPNIGDEPVRVLVSSTDLVTFYRQTLERCAQLGPRAPLRELANVYSKWLKKYAADVLLPALHTKDALHLCTVLNTADYCATTCIQLAERLTEKQRALDKAAPAVVLDSERDVFFGVITSALQSLVRTLHTA
;
A
#
# COMPACT_ATOMS: atom_id res chain seq x y z
N MET A 1 -4.74 52.04 43.77
CA MET A 1 -3.80 51.69 42.70
C MET A 1 -2.41 51.29 43.22
N ALA A 2 -1.73 52.04 44.06
CA ALA A 2 -0.38 51.78 44.57
C ALA A 2 -0.22 50.36 45.21
N LYS A 3 -1.14 49.96 46.10
CA LYS A 3 -1.09 48.65 46.80
C LYS A 3 -1.21 47.46 45.86
N ARG A 4 -1.98 47.58 44.76
CA ARG A 4 -2.13 46.57 43.72
C ARG A 4 -0.86 46.47 42.87
N ASN A 5 -0.24 47.59 42.54
CA ASN A 5 1.01 47.60 41.75
C ASN A 5 2.18 47.04 42.54
N VAL A 6 2.29 47.30 43.84
CA VAL A 6 3.31 46.72 44.73
C VAL A 6 3.10 45.20 44.85
N GLY A 7 1.85 44.73 44.95
CA GLY A 7 1.56 43.28 44.94
C GLY A 7 1.97 42.59 43.67
N LEU A 8 1.68 43.18 42.50
CA LEU A 8 2.08 42.62 41.19
C LEU A 8 3.61 42.61 41.03
N SER A 9 4.30 43.68 41.42
CA SER A 9 5.76 43.78 41.39
C SER A 9 6.41 42.68 42.26
N ASN A 10 5.90 42.44 43.47
CA ASN A 10 6.41 41.38 44.33
C ASN A 10 6.25 39.96 43.73
N VAL A 11 5.09 39.70 43.09
CA VAL A 11 4.86 38.42 42.42
C VAL A 11 5.83 38.24 41.25
N THR A 12 6.03 39.29 40.44
CA THR A 12 6.97 39.28 39.29
C THR A 12 8.41 39.04 39.75
N LEU A 13 8.83 39.72 40.79
CA LEU A 13 10.19 39.56 41.38
C LEU A 13 10.41 38.16 41.94
N ARG A 14 9.44 37.59 42.64
CA ARG A 14 9.51 36.17 43.10
C ARG A 14 9.63 35.21 41.94
N ARG A 15 8.85 35.40 40.89
CA ARG A 15 8.94 34.54 39.67
C ARG A 15 10.28 34.68 38.97
N LEU A 16 10.85 35.89 38.92
CA LEU A 16 12.18 36.12 38.37
C LEU A 16 13.25 35.40 39.21
N GLN A 17 13.15 35.49 40.54
CA GLN A 17 14.06 34.77 41.43
C GLN A 17 13.94 33.24 41.22
N MET A 18 12.71 32.70 41.08
CA MET A 18 12.50 31.28 40.75
C MET A 18 13.12 30.92 39.41
N LEU A 19 12.95 31.76 38.38
CA LEU A 19 13.52 31.51 37.06
C LEU A 19 15.06 31.43 37.11
N VAL A 20 15.71 32.41 37.81
CA VAL A 20 17.17 32.40 37.97
C VAL A 20 17.65 31.18 38.73
N SER A 21 17.02 30.85 39.86
CA SER A 21 17.37 29.65 40.63
C SER A 21 17.19 28.36 39.86
N SER A 22 16.08 28.25 39.13
CA SER A 22 15.81 27.05 38.27
C SER A 22 16.81 26.93 37.12
N THR A 23 17.24 28.09 36.55
CA THR A 23 18.26 28.08 35.47
C THR A 23 19.62 27.63 36.00
N MET A 24 20.04 28.13 37.18
CA MET A 24 21.29 27.69 37.82
C MET A 24 21.24 26.17 38.18
N HIS A 25 20.08 25.73 38.67
CA HIS A 25 19.89 24.28 38.96
C HIS A 25 19.95 23.45 37.69
N LEU A 26 19.32 23.86 36.59
CA LEU A 26 19.39 23.22 35.30
C LEU A 26 20.84 23.10 34.81
N GLU A 27 21.65 24.15 34.98
CA GLU A 27 23.06 24.15 34.59
C GLU A 27 23.85 23.08 35.35
N GLN A 28 23.66 22.99 36.68
CA GLN A 28 24.27 21.95 37.50
C GLN A 28 23.87 20.54 37.08
N LEU A 29 22.58 20.30 36.78
CA LEU A 29 22.08 19.04 36.34
C LEU A 29 22.66 18.65 34.98
N CYS A 30 22.87 19.59 34.08
CA CYS A 30 23.57 19.37 32.81
C CYS A 30 25.01 18.91 33.02
N GLU A 31 25.76 19.51 33.97
CA GLU A 31 27.12 19.12 34.25
C GLU A 31 27.22 17.72 34.86
N LEU A 32 26.25 17.33 35.69
CA LEU A 32 26.14 16.01 36.32
C LEU A 32 25.54 14.94 35.43
N LYS A 33 25.08 15.28 34.20
CA LYS A 33 24.35 14.42 33.26
C LYS A 33 23.11 13.73 33.88
N GLN A 34 22.42 14.43 34.78
CA GLN A 34 21.17 13.97 35.39
C GLN A 34 19.98 14.34 34.49
N TYR A 35 19.78 13.55 33.45
CA TYR A 35 18.83 13.88 32.36
C TYR A 35 17.37 13.93 32.81
N ARG A 36 16.95 13.04 33.71
CA ARG A 36 15.56 13.01 34.21
C ARG A 36 15.19 14.28 34.95
N GLU A 37 16.07 14.70 35.87
CA GLU A 37 15.90 15.91 36.64
C GLU A 37 16.07 17.16 35.78
N ALA A 38 17.01 17.12 34.82
CA ALA A 38 17.23 18.18 33.85
C ALA A 38 16.00 18.41 32.95
N ALA A 39 15.29 17.36 32.52
CA ALA A 39 14.05 17.47 31.76
C ALA A 39 12.97 18.21 32.56
N SER A 40 12.78 17.83 33.83
CA SER A 40 11.80 18.49 34.71
C SER A 40 12.16 19.95 34.98
N ALA A 41 13.46 20.24 35.24
CA ALA A 41 13.94 21.60 35.42
C ALA A 41 13.77 22.44 34.15
N LEU A 42 14.03 21.86 32.96
CA LEU A 42 13.85 22.55 31.69
C LEU A 42 12.37 22.92 31.44
N GLN A 43 11.45 22.02 31.73
CA GLN A 43 10.01 22.28 31.62
C GLN A 43 9.57 23.39 32.57
N ALA A 44 10.08 23.40 33.82
CA ALA A 44 9.80 24.47 34.78
C ALA A 44 10.34 25.83 34.32
N VAL A 45 11.58 25.87 33.80
CA VAL A 45 12.19 27.07 33.23
C VAL A 45 11.37 27.60 32.05
N GLN A 46 10.91 26.74 31.14
CA GLN A 46 10.09 27.10 29.99
C GLN A 46 8.73 27.67 30.43
N ALA A 47 8.07 27.04 31.40
CA ALA A 47 6.80 27.55 31.95
C ALA A 47 6.95 28.94 32.59
N LEU A 48 8.06 29.15 33.27
CA LEU A 48 8.36 30.49 33.82
C LEU A 48 8.69 31.51 32.73
N LEU A 49 9.41 31.15 31.70
CA LEU A 49 9.72 32.02 30.56
C LEU A 49 8.48 32.51 29.82
N LEU A 50 7.45 31.70 29.67
CA LEU A 50 6.17 32.09 29.06
C LEU A 50 5.56 33.30 29.78
N TYR A 51 5.68 33.36 31.12
CA TYR A 51 5.21 34.50 31.87
C TYR A 51 6.00 35.79 31.55
N PHE A 52 7.30 35.67 31.25
CA PHE A 52 8.18 36.79 30.97
C PHE A 52 8.17 37.26 29.51
N GLU A 53 7.38 36.66 28.64
CA GLU A 53 7.24 37.10 27.24
C GLU A 53 6.82 38.58 27.12
N GLN A 54 5.97 39.06 28.01
CA GLN A 54 5.53 40.45 28.06
C GLN A 54 6.64 41.44 28.53
N PHE A 55 7.75 40.94 29.07
CA PHE A 55 8.87 41.71 29.58
C PHE A 55 10.13 41.65 28.74
N ARG A 56 10.00 41.27 27.44
CA ARG A 56 11.13 41.12 26.51
C ARG A 56 12.01 42.33 26.32
N ALA A 57 11.52 43.56 26.68
CA ALA A 57 12.29 44.78 26.60
C ALA A 57 13.28 44.96 27.78
N VAL A 58 13.20 44.14 28.84
CA VAL A 58 14.05 44.26 30.02
C VAL A 58 15.39 43.55 29.78
N PRO A 59 16.54 44.27 29.83
CA PRO A 59 17.86 43.69 29.47
C PRO A 59 18.23 42.45 30.27
N CYS A 60 17.91 42.39 31.55
CA CYS A 60 18.16 41.22 32.40
C CYS A 60 17.40 39.98 31.93
N ILE A 61 16.16 40.15 31.47
CA ILE A 61 15.35 39.04 30.95
C ILE A 61 15.90 38.56 29.61
N VAL A 62 16.35 39.46 28.74
CA VAL A 62 17.00 39.12 27.47
C VAL A 62 18.27 38.30 27.69
N GLN A 63 19.13 38.75 28.65
CA GLN A 63 20.34 38.00 29.00
C GLN A 63 20.03 36.61 29.54
N LEU A 64 19.00 36.47 30.37
CA LEU A 64 18.59 35.17 30.92
C LEU A 64 18.00 34.25 29.85
N GLN A 65 17.20 34.81 28.93
CA GLN A 65 16.70 34.05 27.77
C GLN A 65 17.83 33.54 26.90
N THR A 66 18.84 34.37 26.63
CA THR A 66 20.02 33.95 25.85
C THR A 66 20.79 32.86 26.56
N HIS A 67 20.99 32.97 27.87
CA HIS A 67 21.66 31.95 28.66
C HIS A 67 20.88 30.63 28.65
N ILE A 68 19.57 30.66 28.83
CA ILE A 68 18.71 29.45 28.75
C ILE A 68 18.77 28.82 27.36
N GLN A 69 18.82 29.62 26.28
CA GLN A 69 18.99 29.07 24.93
C GLN A 69 20.33 28.35 24.78
N VAL A 70 21.41 28.89 25.29
CA VAL A 70 22.73 28.22 25.31
C VAL A 70 22.68 26.90 26.06
N LEU A 71 21.97 26.84 27.20
CA LEU A 71 21.79 25.61 27.96
C LEU A 71 20.94 24.57 27.17
N ARG A 72 19.89 25.00 26.49
CA ARG A 72 19.10 24.14 25.63
C ARG A 72 19.93 23.52 24.50
N ASP A 73 20.76 24.38 23.85
CA ASP A 73 21.64 23.90 22.78
C ASP A 73 22.73 22.96 23.29
N LYS A 74 23.23 23.18 24.52
CA LYS A 74 24.16 22.26 25.20
C LYS A 74 23.49 20.92 25.49
N LEU A 75 22.27 20.92 26.08
CA LEU A 75 21.51 19.72 26.36
C LEU A 75 21.20 18.93 25.08
N HIS A 76 20.75 19.64 24.03
CA HIS A 76 20.50 19.01 22.74
C HIS A 76 21.72 18.26 22.21
N ARG A 77 22.90 18.90 22.21
CA ARG A 77 24.15 18.26 21.77
C ARG A 77 24.50 17.06 22.62
N MET A 78 24.46 17.21 23.95
CA MET A 78 24.77 16.12 24.87
C MET A 78 23.90 14.90 24.67
N VAL A 79 22.58 15.10 24.50
CA VAL A 79 21.64 14.02 24.26
C VAL A 79 21.89 13.35 22.90
N MET A 80 22.12 14.13 21.85
CA MET A 80 22.45 13.57 20.52
C MET A 80 23.75 12.74 20.57
N ASP A 81 24.78 13.22 21.26
CA ASP A 81 26.05 12.50 21.44
C ASP A 81 25.85 11.16 22.18
N GLU A 82 24.96 11.10 23.20
CA GLU A 82 24.60 9.86 23.88
C GLU A 82 23.91 8.86 22.92
N TYR A 83 22.91 9.31 22.14
CA TYR A 83 22.26 8.48 21.15
C TYR A 83 23.27 7.99 20.09
N GLU A 84 24.10 8.88 19.57
CA GLU A 84 25.13 8.51 18.60
C GLU A 84 26.11 7.48 19.14
N SER A 85 26.61 7.68 20.35
CA SER A 85 27.58 6.80 20.98
C SER A 85 27.01 5.39 21.18
N VAL A 86 25.78 5.29 21.69
CA VAL A 86 25.12 4.01 21.94
C VAL A 86 24.81 3.28 20.62
N PHE A 87 24.21 3.96 19.65
CA PHE A 87 23.87 3.33 18.37
C PHE A 87 25.06 3.13 17.43
N GLN A 88 26.22 3.79 17.64
CA GLN A 88 27.47 3.48 16.93
C GLN A 88 28.15 2.22 17.42
N THR A 89 28.14 2.00 18.72
CA THR A 89 28.85 0.91 19.37
C THR A 89 28.04 -0.39 19.38
N ALA A 90 26.72 -0.29 19.48
CA ALA A 90 25.82 -1.43 19.55
C ALA A 90 25.54 -2.02 18.16
N LYS A 91 26.24 -3.09 17.82
CA LYS A 91 25.80 -4.03 16.76
C LYS A 91 24.56 -4.79 17.25
N HIS A 92 23.40 -4.15 17.30
CA HIS A 92 22.07 -4.72 17.61
C HIS A 92 21.67 -4.97 19.07
N ARG A 93 22.50 -4.75 20.08
CA ARG A 93 22.06 -4.88 21.47
C ARG A 93 22.34 -3.61 22.27
N LEU A 94 21.26 -2.97 22.74
CA LEU A 94 21.40 -1.97 23.79
C LEU A 94 21.69 -2.68 25.11
N PRO A 95 22.66 -2.19 25.93
CA PRO A 95 22.82 -2.71 27.27
C PRO A 95 21.57 -2.40 28.09
N ALA A 96 20.72 -3.39 28.32
CA ALA A 96 19.36 -3.26 28.83
C ALA A 96 19.24 -2.71 30.27
N ARG A 97 20.30 -2.56 31.01
CA ARG A 97 20.27 -2.16 32.44
C ARG A 97 20.99 -0.87 32.83
N GLU A 98 21.79 -0.30 31.94
CA GLU A 98 22.57 0.93 32.24
C GLU A 98 22.36 2.03 31.18
N SER A 99 21.33 1.91 30.36
CA SER A 99 21.10 2.86 29.31
C SER A 99 20.55 4.18 29.89
N VAL A 100 21.28 5.26 29.65
CA VAL A 100 20.88 6.64 29.99
C VAL A 100 19.81 7.15 29.03
N LEU A 101 19.55 6.43 27.92
CA LEU A 101 18.68 6.86 26.84
C LEU A 101 17.21 7.10 27.25
N PRO A 102 16.57 6.28 28.12
CA PRO A 102 15.22 6.54 28.58
C PRO A 102 15.06 7.91 29.26
N ASP A 103 16.06 8.31 30.06
CA ASP A 103 16.07 9.61 30.74
C ASP A 103 16.44 10.74 29.77
N ALA A 104 17.35 10.48 28.83
CA ALA A 104 17.67 11.41 27.74
C ALA A 104 16.46 11.69 26.83
N ALA A 105 15.60 10.69 26.60
CA ALA A 105 14.35 10.87 25.85
C ALA A 105 13.42 11.92 26.49
N LEU A 106 13.37 11.97 27.82
CA LEU A 106 12.60 13.00 28.54
C LEU A 106 13.12 14.41 28.27
N VAL A 107 14.44 14.56 28.12
CA VAL A 107 15.06 15.85 27.75
C VAL A 107 14.68 16.25 26.33
N VAL A 108 14.71 15.29 25.38
CA VAL A 108 14.29 15.55 24.00
C VAL A 108 12.83 16.02 23.93
N ASP A 109 11.96 15.36 24.68
CA ASP A 109 10.54 15.74 24.77
C ASP A 109 10.38 17.17 25.34
N ALA A 110 11.14 17.48 26.39
CA ALA A 110 11.17 18.82 26.98
C ALA A 110 11.79 19.89 26.06
N LEU A 111 12.72 19.54 25.19
CA LEU A 111 13.31 20.46 24.20
C LEU A 111 12.31 20.86 23.11
N GLY A 112 11.34 20.01 22.80
CA GLY A 112 10.24 20.30 21.89
C GLY A 112 10.16 19.38 20.68
N PRO A 113 9.06 19.50 19.91
CA PRO A 113 8.74 18.58 18.81
C PRO A 113 9.79 18.56 17.70
N ASP A 114 10.38 19.72 17.35
CA ASP A 114 11.38 19.83 16.28
C ASP A 114 12.64 18.99 16.57
N VAL A 115 13.04 18.91 17.85
CA VAL A 115 14.21 18.12 18.27
C VAL A 115 13.86 16.64 18.28
N CYS A 116 12.64 16.32 18.71
CA CYS A 116 12.10 14.97 18.68
C CYS A 116 12.06 14.41 17.24
N GLU A 117 11.48 15.15 16.30
CA GLU A 117 11.41 14.75 14.89
C GLU A 117 12.79 14.53 14.28
N LYS A 118 13.74 15.43 14.54
CA LYS A 118 15.13 15.29 14.07
C LYS A 118 15.80 14.02 14.60
N LEU A 119 15.62 13.71 15.88
CA LEU A 119 16.16 12.50 16.48
C LEU A 119 15.54 11.24 15.86
N ILE A 120 14.22 11.21 15.68
CA ILE A 120 13.51 10.09 15.08
C ILE A 120 13.97 9.89 13.63
N ASP A 121 14.04 10.96 12.84
CA ASP A 121 14.48 10.90 11.44
C ASP A 121 15.94 10.45 11.33
N TRP A 122 16.81 10.93 12.20
CA TRP A 122 18.20 10.46 12.29
C TRP A 122 18.25 8.95 12.57
N TYR A 123 17.51 8.49 13.58
CA TYR A 123 17.46 7.08 13.96
C TYR A 123 16.91 6.21 12.79
N CYS A 124 15.76 6.57 12.24
CA CYS A 124 15.13 5.83 11.13
C CYS A 124 16.02 5.77 9.90
N THR A 125 16.64 6.90 9.52
CA THR A 125 17.58 6.97 8.38
C THR A 125 18.79 6.07 8.61
N ARG A 126 19.30 6.05 9.83
CA ARG A 126 20.45 5.21 10.21
C ARG A 126 20.08 3.72 10.12
N GLN A 127 18.93 3.31 10.65
CA GLN A 127 18.47 1.92 10.62
C GLN A 127 18.23 1.45 9.17
N LEU A 128 17.70 2.29 8.31
CA LEU A 128 17.43 1.97 6.90
C LEU A 128 18.65 2.10 5.98
N ARG A 129 19.81 2.53 6.49
CA ARG A 129 21.03 2.67 5.70
C ARG A 129 21.50 1.34 5.09
N GLU A 130 21.41 0.26 5.86
CA GLU A 130 21.78 -1.09 5.39
C GLU A 130 20.77 -1.58 4.35
N TYR A 131 19.48 -1.32 4.55
CA TYR A 131 18.43 -1.62 3.58
C TYR A 131 18.71 -0.98 2.22
N ARG A 132 19.01 0.32 2.20
CA ARG A 132 19.36 1.06 0.98
C ARG A 132 20.63 0.53 0.31
N ARG A 133 21.55 -0.03 1.08
CA ARG A 133 22.78 -0.60 0.54
C ARG A 133 22.54 -1.95 -0.12
N VAL A 134 21.72 -2.80 0.49
CA VAL A 134 21.48 -4.20 0.06
C VAL A 134 20.47 -4.25 -1.10
N PHE A 135 19.41 -3.45 -1.03
CA PHE A 135 18.29 -3.53 -1.97
C PHE A 135 18.29 -2.41 -3.01
N ARG A 136 19.43 -2.13 -3.61
CA ARG A 136 19.49 -1.15 -4.70
C ARG A 136 18.72 -1.64 -5.92
N ALA A 137 18.02 -0.73 -6.59
CA ALA A 137 17.29 -1.05 -7.82
C ALA A 137 18.17 -1.66 -8.94
N VAL A 138 19.48 -1.42 -8.91
CA VAL A 138 20.43 -1.93 -9.92
C VAL A 138 20.90 -3.35 -9.62
N ASP A 139 20.88 -3.75 -8.34
CA ASP A 139 21.41 -5.04 -7.89
C ASP A 139 20.33 -6.14 -7.98
N GLU A 140 20.76 -7.40 -8.06
CA GLU A 140 19.86 -8.57 -8.11
C GLU A 140 18.90 -8.61 -6.91
N ALA A 141 19.40 -8.31 -5.71
CA ALA A 141 18.58 -8.25 -4.49
C ALA A 141 17.46 -7.20 -4.55
N GLY A 142 17.61 -6.18 -5.40
CA GLY A 142 16.63 -5.11 -5.61
C GLY A 142 15.54 -5.44 -6.62
N GLN A 143 15.60 -6.57 -7.35
CA GLN A 143 14.64 -6.93 -8.40
C GLN A 143 13.29 -7.37 -7.83
N LEU A 144 12.27 -7.42 -8.70
CA LEU A 144 10.89 -7.76 -8.33
C LEU A 144 10.74 -9.16 -7.69
N ASP A 145 11.53 -10.13 -8.12
CA ASP A 145 11.54 -11.48 -7.55
C ASP A 145 11.97 -11.51 -6.08
N ASN A 146 12.72 -10.51 -5.63
CA ASN A 146 13.23 -10.39 -4.29
C ASN A 146 12.38 -9.49 -3.35
N VAL A 147 11.20 -9.04 -3.80
CA VAL A 147 10.26 -8.25 -2.98
C VAL A 147 9.92 -8.93 -1.64
N PRO A 148 9.67 -10.25 -1.55
CA PRO A 148 9.46 -10.92 -0.26
C PRO A 148 10.61 -10.75 0.73
N ARG A 149 11.86 -10.71 0.24
CA ARG A 149 13.06 -10.50 1.07
C ARG A 149 13.13 -9.09 1.66
N ARG A 150 12.67 -8.06 0.91
CA ARG A 150 12.55 -6.69 1.41
C ARG A 150 11.61 -6.63 2.61
N TYR A 151 10.44 -7.27 2.51
CA TYR A 151 9.46 -7.29 3.60
C TYR A 151 9.89 -8.15 4.78
N ALA A 152 10.59 -9.24 4.55
CA ALA A 152 11.19 -10.04 5.62
C ALA A 152 12.25 -9.23 6.39
N TRP A 153 13.02 -8.40 5.68
CA TRP A 153 14.05 -7.55 6.28
C TRP A 153 13.43 -6.50 7.21
N ILE A 154 12.41 -5.76 6.76
CA ILE A 154 11.76 -4.75 7.61
C ILE A 154 11.04 -5.37 8.81
N ARG A 155 10.37 -6.53 8.65
CA ARG A 155 9.76 -7.25 9.77
C ARG A 155 10.80 -7.62 10.84
N ARG A 156 11.99 -8.03 10.41
CA ARG A 156 13.11 -8.31 11.33
C ARG A 156 13.57 -7.04 12.05
N LEU A 157 13.72 -5.93 11.31
CA LEU A 157 14.12 -4.64 11.90
C LEU A 157 13.10 -4.15 12.92
N LEU A 158 11.80 -4.21 12.62
CA LEU A 158 10.73 -3.82 13.56
C LEU A 158 10.71 -4.70 14.82
N ARG A 159 11.04 -5.98 14.69
CA ARG A 159 11.19 -6.87 15.85
C ARG A 159 12.39 -6.46 16.71
N ILE A 160 13.54 -6.19 16.11
CA ILE A 160 14.72 -5.68 16.82
C ILE A 160 14.39 -4.35 17.52
N TYR A 161 13.66 -3.46 16.84
CA TYR A 161 13.20 -2.23 17.46
C TYR A 161 12.35 -2.50 18.71
N ALA A 162 11.33 -3.34 18.58
CA ALA A 162 10.41 -3.64 19.68
C ALA A 162 11.11 -4.31 20.87
N ASP A 163 12.00 -5.25 20.59
CA ASP A 163 12.67 -6.07 21.64
C ASP A 163 13.83 -5.33 22.31
N GLU A 164 14.56 -4.50 21.55
CA GLU A 164 15.84 -3.96 22.02
C GLU A 164 15.87 -2.42 22.08
N HIS A 165 15.31 -1.71 21.10
CA HIS A 165 15.46 -0.27 20.93
C HIS A 165 14.30 0.56 21.50
N ALA A 166 13.10 -0.01 21.61
CA ALA A 166 11.91 0.72 22.06
C ALA A 166 12.09 1.41 23.43
N PRO A 167 12.81 0.83 24.43
CA PRO A 167 13.04 1.49 25.71
C PRO A 167 13.83 2.80 25.62
N ALA A 168 14.58 3.02 24.55
CA ALA A 168 15.34 4.25 24.33
C ALA A 168 14.49 5.43 23.87
N PHE A 169 13.22 5.23 23.56
CA PHE A 169 12.29 6.22 23.02
C PHE A 169 11.01 6.27 23.85
N LEU A 170 10.33 7.41 23.81
CA LEU A 170 9.03 7.50 24.46
C LEU A 170 7.95 6.85 23.55
N PRO A 171 7.02 6.07 24.13
CA PRO A 171 5.98 5.39 23.34
C PRO A 171 5.12 6.31 22.49
N GLN A 172 4.89 7.55 22.95
CA GLN A 172 4.10 8.56 22.25
C GLN A 172 4.74 9.05 20.94
N TRP A 173 6.02 8.79 20.72
CA TRP A 173 6.73 9.23 19.51
C TRP A 173 6.48 8.31 18.30
N ASN A 174 5.90 7.13 18.49
CA ASN A 174 5.54 6.18 17.43
C ASN A 174 6.68 5.97 16.42
N VAL A 175 7.88 5.67 16.91
CA VAL A 175 9.09 5.54 16.07
C VAL A 175 8.98 4.38 15.08
N ASP A 176 8.34 3.28 15.46
CA ASP A 176 8.02 2.14 14.60
C ASP A 176 7.15 2.57 13.40
N HIS A 177 6.18 3.43 13.63
CA HIS A 177 5.33 4.02 12.60
C HIS A 177 6.15 4.87 11.62
N ARG A 178 7.03 5.73 12.13
CA ARG A 178 7.92 6.55 11.30
C ARG A 178 8.90 5.70 10.50
N LEU A 179 9.46 4.66 11.13
CA LEU A 179 10.38 3.72 10.49
C LEU A 179 9.70 3.00 9.31
N LEU A 180 8.47 2.54 9.52
CA LEU A 180 7.71 1.84 8.51
C LEU A 180 7.26 2.77 7.36
N THR A 181 6.88 4.01 7.67
CA THR A 181 6.54 5.03 6.67
C THR A 181 7.75 5.35 5.78
N LEU A 182 8.90 5.61 6.37
CA LEU A 182 10.13 5.90 5.62
C LEU A 182 10.59 4.69 4.79
N PHE A 183 10.43 3.48 5.30
CA PHE A 183 10.67 2.26 4.54
C PHE A 183 9.73 2.16 3.33
N ALA A 184 8.45 2.47 3.51
CA ALA A 184 7.47 2.42 2.43
C ALA A 184 7.79 3.43 1.33
N ASP A 185 8.16 4.67 1.67
CA ASP A 185 8.54 5.70 0.71
C ASP A 185 9.76 5.28 -0.11
N ILE A 186 10.82 4.79 0.56
CA ILE A 186 12.04 4.31 -0.11
C ILE A 186 11.72 3.14 -1.03
N THR A 187 10.94 2.17 -0.54
CA THR A 187 10.60 0.96 -1.30
C THR A 187 9.71 1.30 -2.50
N HIS A 188 8.76 2.23 -2.34
CA HIS A 188 7.94 2.72 -3.45
C HIS A 188 8.80 3.30 -4.58
N ASP A 189 9.75 4.19 -4.25
CA ASP A 189 10.62 4.84 -5.24
C ASP A 189 11.57 3.83 -5.90
N ASP A 190 12.10 2.87 -5.14
CA ASP A 190 12.89 1.76 -5.67
C ASP A 190 12.07 0.89 -6.63
N MET A 191 10.84 0.48 -6.24
CA MET A 191 9.96 -0.33 -7.09
C MET A 191 9.60 0.39 -8.38
N ARG A 192 9.29 1.68 -8.29
CA ARG A 192 9.07 2.50 -9.48
C ARG A 192 10.27 2.50 -10.42
N SER A 193 11.48 2.64 -9.88
CA SER A 193 12.72 2.64 -10.67
C SER A 193 12.99 1.28 -11.33
N VAL A 194 12.72 0.19 -10.61
CA VAL A 194 12.86 -1.18 -11.15
C VAL A 194 11.84 -1.41 -12.27
N LEU A 195 10.58 -1.06 -12.04
CA LEU A 195 9.49 -1.26 -13.01
C LEU A 195 9.72 -0.47 -14.31
N VAL A 196 10.20 0.77 -14.23
CA VAL A 196 10.58 1.56 -15.43
C VAL A 196 11.67 0.85 -16.22
N ARG A 197 12.69 0.34 -15.53
CA ARG A 197 13.83 -0.32 -16.21
C ARG A 197 13.46 -1.66 -16.83
N GLU A 198 12.68 -2.46 -16.10
CA GLU A 198 12.30 -3.83 -16.52
C GLU A 198 11.09 -3.83 -17.47
N GLN A 199 10.42 -2.71 -17.71
CA GLN A 199 9.20 -2.61 -18.53
C GLN A 199 9.27 -3.39 -19.84
N PRO A 200 10.36 -3.36 -20.64
CA PRO A 200 10.44 -4.09 -21.90
C PRO A 200 10.48 -5.63 -21.76
N ARG A 201 10.85 -6.14 -20.58
CA ARG A 201 11.06 -7.57 -20.31
C ARG A 201 10.16 -8.07 -19.18
N LEU A 202 9.25 -7.23 -18.71
CA LEU A 202 8.44 -7.50 -17.53
C LEU A 202 7.49 -8.68 -17.77
N GLN A 203 7.72 -9.76 -17.03
CA GLN A 203 6.84 -10.93 -17.04
C GLN A 203 5.62 -10.66 -16.16
N VAL A 204 4.43 -11.02 -16.67
CA VAL A 204 3.17 -10.79 -15.97
C VAL A 204 3.12 -11.50 -14.62
N ASP A 205 3.58 -12.76 -14.56
CA ASP A 205 3.53 -13.55 -13.32
C ASP A 205 4.42 -12.96 -12.22
N VAL A 206 5.61 -12.43 -12.57
CA VAL A 206 6.51 -11.75 -11.63
C VAL A 206 5.89 -10.46 -11.13
N LEU A 207 5.29 -9.66 -12.03
CA LEU A 207 4.58 -8.43 -11.66
C LEU A 207 3.44 -8.71 -10.67
N LEU A 208 2.59 -9.71 -10.98
CA LEU A 208 1.43 -10.06 -10.16
C LEU A 208 1.85 -10.62 -8.80
N HIS A 209 2.88 -11.47 -8.77
CA HIS A 209 3.41 -12.01 -7.53
C HIS A 209 3.97 -10.90 -6.63
N ALA A 210 4.78 -10.00 -7.19
CA ALA A 210 5.33 -8.87 -6.44
C ALA A 210 4.23 -7.95 -5.88
N LEU A 211 3.19 -7.66 -6.67
CA LEU A 211 2.04 -6.87 -6.23
C LEU A 211 1.24 -7.58 -5.14
N HIS A 212 0.97 -8.88 -5.28
CA HIS A 212 0.23 -9.67 -4.29
C HIS A 212 0.95 -9.65 -2.92
N VAL A 213 2.25 -9.94 -2.91
CA VAL A 213 3.08 -9.91 -1.69
C VAL A 213 3.13 -8.50 -1.09
N THR A 214 3.11 -7.46 -1.93
CA THR A 214 3.06 -6.06 -1.48
C THR A 214 1.73 -5.74 -0.80
N ASN A 215 0.60 -6.09 -1.42
CA ASN A 215 -0.73 -5.87 -0.84
C ASN A 215 -0.92 -6.63 0.48
N GLU A 216 -0.39 -7.85 0.56
CA GLU A 216 -0.40 -8.65 1.78
C GLU A 216 0.42 -7.97 2.90
N PHE A 217 1.62 -7.49 2.57
CA PHE A 217 2.46 -6.75 3.51
C PHE A 217 1.77 -5.48 4.01
N GLU A 218 1.22 -4.65 3.12
CA GLU A 218 0.50 -3.42 3.48
C GLU A 218 -0.71 -3.71 4.37
N SER A 219 -1.48 -4.76 4.06
CA SER A 219 -2.63 -5.18 4.86
C SER A 219 -2.23 -5.66 6.27
N GLN A 220 -1.13 -6.41 6.37
CA GLN A 220 -0.58 -6.85 7.66
C GLN A 220 -0.06 -5.66 8.48
N ALA A 221 0.70 -4.75 7.85
CA ALA A 221 1.22 -3.56 8.49
C ALA A 221 0.09 -2.65 9.01
N ALA A 222 -0.97 -2.46 8.21
CA ALA A 222 -2.15 -1.70 8.62
C ALA A 222 -2.83 -2.32 9.86
N ARG A 223 -2.96 -3.65 9.92
CA ARG A 223 -3.57 -4.34 11.06
C ARG A 223 -2.71 -4.31 12.31
N GLN A 224 -1.40 -4.49 12.17
CA GLN A 224 -0.47 -4.63 13.29
C GLN A 224 -0.07 -3.29 13.88
N TYR A 225 0.14 -2.27 13.06
CA TYR A 225 0.67 -0.97 13.47
C TYR A 225 -0.36 0.16 13.34
N GLY A 226 -1.59 -0.11 12.88
CA GLY A 226 -2.62 0.90 12.69
C GLY A 226 -2.29 1.93 11.60
N ILE A 227 -1.36 1.60 10.70
CA ILE A 227 -0.90 2.52 9.66
C ILE A 227 -1.89 2.52 8.50
N THR A 228 -2.50 3.66 8.25
CA THR A 228 -3.20 3.90 7.00
C THR A 228 -2.23 4.50 5.99
N PHE A 229 -1.75 3.69 5.04
CA PHE A 229 -0.90 4.16 3.93
C PHE A 229 -1.59 5.21 3.03
N SER A 230 -2.81 5.64 3.37
CA SER A 230 -3.52 6.72 2.67
C SER A 230 -2.90 8.11 2.88
N GLN A 231 -2.05 8.29 3.91
CA GLN A 231 -1.30 9.54 4.14
C GLN A 231 0.13 9.49 3.56
N SER A 232 0.71 8.29 3.41
CA SER A 232 1.94 8.02 2.68
C SER A 232 1.58 7.32 1.36
N ARG A 233 2.45 7.38 0.37
CA ARG A 233 2.24 6.67 -0.90
C ARG A 233 2.28 5.16 -0.65
N PRO A 234 1.20 4.39 -0.89
CA PRO A 234 1.28 2.94 -0.76
C PRO A 234 2.31 2.38 -1.75
N ILE A 235 3.09 1.41 -1.32
CA ILE A 235 4.10 0.76 -2.18
C ILE A 235 3.41 0.14 -3.41
N SER A 236 2.22 -0.44 -3.21
CA SER A 236 1.39 -1.03 -4.26
C SER A 236 1.02 -0.04 -5.38
N SER A 237 0.95 1.27 -5.09
CA SER A 237 0.65 2.28 -6.09
C SER A 237 1.71 2.40 -7.19
N ALA A 238 2.96 1.99 -6.92
CA ALA A 238 4.03 1.94 -7.92
C ALA A 238 3.74 0.98 -9.08
N PHE A 239 2.94 -0.08 -8.83
CA PHE A 239 2.59 -1.11 -9.81
C PHE A 239 1.42 -0.69 -10.71
N THR A 240 0.59 0.26 -10.28
CA THR A 240 -0.65 0.64 -10.97
C THR A 240 -0.46 0.97 -12.47
N PRO A 241 0.57 1.72 -12.92
CA PRO A 241 0.75 2.04 -14.33
C PRO A 241 1.06 0.84 -15.22
N TYR A 242 1.50 -0.28 -14.62
CA TYR A 242 1.94 -1.48 -15.34
C TYR A 242 0.89 -2.58 -15.40
N LEU A 243 -0.25 -2.40 -14.75
CA LEU A 243 -1.32 -3.41 -14.70
C LEU A 243 -2.01 -3.62 -16.05
N GLY A 244 -1.93 -2.66 -16.97
CA GLY A 244 -2.36 -2.83 -18.36
C GLY A 244 -1.67 -4.01 -19.07
N ILE A 245 -0.41 -4.31 -18.73
CA ILE A 245 0.35 -5.46 -19.26
C ILE A 245 -0.38 -6.79 -18.98
N TYR A 246 -1.04 -6.89 -17.81
CA TYR A 246 -1.87 -8.05 -17.48
C TYR A 246 -3.05 -8.19 -18.44
N VAL A 247 -3.76 -7.10 -18.69
CA VAL A 247 -4.93 -7.08 -19.59
C VAL A 247 -4.52 -7.41 -21.02
N ASP A 248 -3.43 -6.84 -21.52
CA ASP A 248 -2.86 -7.12 -22.83
C ASP A 248 -2.46 -8.61 -22.97
N ALA A 249 -1.92 -9.22 -21.90
CA ALA A 249 -1.59 -10.64 -21.90
C ALA A 249 -2.85 -11.52 -21.97
N GLN A 250 -3.94 -11.12 -21.31
CA GLN A 250 -5.22 -11.84 -21.42
C GLN A 250 -5.86 -11.64 -22.80
N ASP A 251 -5.77 -10.45 -23.39
CA ASP A 251 -6.23 -10.20 -24.77
C ASP A 251 -5.52 -11.14 -25.79
N ARG A 252 -4.20 -11.30 -25.68
CA ARG A 252 -3.42 -12.24 -26.52
C ARG A 252 -3.82 -13.69 -26.31
N LYS A 253 -3.95 -14.13 -25.05
CA LYS A 253 -4.38 -15.51 -24.74
C LYS A 253 -5.76 -15.81 -25.31
N LEU A 254 -6.71 -14.86 -25.24
CA LEU A 254 -8.03 -15.03 -25.85
C LEU A 254 -7.96 -15.07 -27.37
N ALA A 255 -7.07 -14.30 -27.99
CA ALA A 255 -6.83 -14.38 -29.43
C ALA A 255 -6.38 -15.79 -29.86
N ASP A 256 -5.39 -16.35 -29.14
CA ASP A 256 -4.86 -17.68 -29.42
C ASP A 256 -5.93 -18.77 -29.18
N MET A 257 -6.69 -18.67 -28.09
CA MET A 257 -7.80 -19.60 -27.79
C MET A 257 -8.87 -19.57 -28.87
N LEU A 258 -9.31 -18.38 -29.32
CA LEU A 258 -10.32 -18.28 -30.37
C LEU A 258 -9.83 -18.81 -31.73
N ALA A 259 -8.56 -18.59 -32.06
CA ALA A 259 -7.95 -19.16 -33.24
C ALA A 259 -7.98 -20.74 -33.22
N GLN A 260 -7.70 -21.33 -32.06
CA GLN A 260 -7.81 -22.75 -31.84
C GLN A 260 -9.27 -23.23 -31.91
N PHE A 261 -10.21 -22.50 -31.31
CA PHE A 261 -11.64 -22.84 -31.35
C PHE A 261 -12.20 -22.79 -32.77
N ALA A 262 -11.83 -21.79 -33.56
CA ALA A 262 -12.24 -21.70 -34.97
C ALA A 262 -11.72 -22.85 -35.80
N ALA A 263 -10.49 -23.35 -35.51
CA ALA A 263 -9.92 -24.52 -36.18
C ALA A 263 -10.57 -25.86 -35.75
N SER A 264 -11.10 -25.92 -34.51
CA SER A 264 -11.67 -27.18 -33.92
C SER A 264 -13.20 -27.09 -33.71
N ALA A 265 -13.92 -26.27 -34.44
CA ALA A 265 -15.33 -25.93 -34.24
C ALA A 265 -16.35 -27.11 -34.25
N THR A 266 -15.90 -28.34 -34.40
CA THR A 266 -16.75 -29.54 -34.55
C THR A 266 -16.86 -30.41 -33.29
N THR A 267 -16.12 -30.10 -32.20
CA THR A 267 -16.10 -30.96 -31.00
C THR A 267 -17.15 -30.50 -29.98
N ALA A 268 -18.16 -31.31 -29.72
CA ALA A 268 -19.18 -31.03 -28.69
C ALA A 268 -18.78 -31.62 -27.34
N ALA A 269 -19.03 -30.89 -26.26
CA ALA A 269 -18.94 -31.36 -24.87
C ALA A 269 -20.34 -31.64 -24.31
N GLU A 270 -20.39 -32.52 -23.34
CA GLU A 270 -21.59 -32.75 -22.52
C GLU A 270 -21.34 -32.12 -21.12
N PRO A 271 -21.80 -30.93 -20.85
CA PRO A 271 -21.76 -30.41 -19.49
C PRO A 271 -22.90 -31.08 -18.68
N ASN A 272 -22.57 -31.58 -17.49
CA ASN A 272 -23.58 -31.99 -16.50
C ASN A 272 -24.25 -30.74 -15.91
N ILE A 273 -25.29 -30.26 -16.57
CA ILE A 273 -26.12 -29.16 -16.04
C ILE A 273 -27.51 -29.77 -15.80
N GLY A 274 -27.74 -30.28 -14.59
CA GLY A 274 -29.00 -30.93 -14.21
C GLY A 274 -29.16 -32.37 -14.70
N ASP A 275 -30.37 -32.93 -14.60
CA ASP A 275 -30.69 -34.32 -14.93
C ASP A 275 -30.71 -34.64 -16.43
N GLU A 276 -30.67 -33.63 -17.32
CA GLU A 276 -30.54 -33.85 -18.75
C GLU A 276 -29.24 -33.25 -19.31
N PRO A 277 -28.46 -34.02 -20.10
CA PRO A 277 -27.21 -33.54 -20.69
C PRO A 277 -27.52 -32.57 -21.84
N VAL A 278 -27.37 -31.29 -21.59
CA VAL A 278 -27.41 -30.27 -22.62
C VAL A 278 -26.08 -30.25 -23.36
N ARG A 279 -26.06 -30.59 -24.62
CA ARG A 279 -24.85 -30.55 -25.46
C ARG A 279 -24.53 -29.11 -25.84
N VAL A 280 -23.36 -28.65 -25.41
CA VAL A 280 -22.76 -27.36 -25.82
C VAL A 280 -21.35 -27.63 -26.36
N LEU A 281 -20.79 -26.68 -27.11
CA LEU A 281 -19.40 -26.77 -27.57
C LEU A 281 -18.43 -26.62 -26.38
N VAL A 282 -17.38 -27.46 -26.34
CA VAL A 282 -16.30 -27.42 -25.33
C VAL A 282 -15.69 -26.03 -25.27
N SER A 283 -15.50 -25.38 -26.41
CA SER A 283 -14.95 -24.02 -26.53
C SER A 283 -15.70 -22.99 -25.70
N SER A 284 -17.05 -23.12 -25.54
CA SER A 284 -17.83 -22.18 -24.72
C SER A 284 -17.55 -22.36 -23.22
N THR A 285 -17.41 -23.58 -22.73
CA THR A 285 -17.12 -23.88 -21.33
C THR A 285 -15.68 -23.46 -20.96
N ASP A 286 -14.74 -23.66 -21.86
CA ASP A 286 -13.35 -23.22 -21.68
C ASP A 286 -13.26 -21.69 -21.64
N LEU A 287 -13.97 -21.00 -22.56
CA LEU A 287 -14.01 -19.56 -22.60
C LEU A 287 -14.61 -18.97 -21.30
N VAL A 288 -15.71 -19.53 -20.81
CA VAL A 288 -16.36 -19.08 -19.57
C VAL A 288 -15.47 -19.36 -18.35
N THR A 289 -14.81 -20.51 -18.32
CA THR A 289 -13.86 -20.85 -17.25
C THR A 289 -12.69 -19.89 -17.24
N PHE A 290 -12.14 -19.55 -18.41
CA PHE A 290 -11.09 -18.54 -18.54
C PHE A 290 -11.54 -17.18 -18.02
N TYR A 291 -12.74 -16.71 -18.39
CA TYR A 291 -13.27 -15.44 -17.89
C TYR A 291 -13.42 -15.41 -16.37
N ARG A 292 -13.93 -16.48 -15.77
CA ARG A 292 -14.05 -16.58 -14.30
C ARG A 292 -12.69 -16.53 -13.61
N GLN A 293 -11.72 -17.30 -14.08
CA GLN A 293 -10.38 -17.34 -13.47
C GLN A 293 -9.65 -16.00 -13.59
N THR A 294 -9.71 -15.39 -14.78
CA THR A 294 -9.03 -14.11 -15.02
C THR A 294 -9.68 -12.96 -14.26
N LEU A 295 -11.02 -12.98 -14.12
CA LEU A 295 -11.75 -12.01 -13.30
C LEU A 295 -11.38 -12.10 -11.82
N GLU A 296 -11.33 -13.31 -11.25
CA GLU A 296 -10.94 -13.50 -9.84
C GLU A 296 -9.50 -13.03 -9.59
N ARG A 297 -8.57 -13.37 -10.48
CA ARG A 297 -7.18 -12.87 -10.39
C ARG A 297 -7.09 -11.35 -10.50
N CYS A 298 -7.83 -10.76 -11.45
CA CYS A 298 -7.85 -9.32 -11.66
C CYS A 298 -8.43 -8.57 -10.44
N ALA A 299 -9.47 -9.11 -9.81
CA ALA A 299 -10.09 -8.53 -8.62
C ALA A 299 -9.12 -8.50 -7.40
N GLN A 300 -8.17 -9.43 -7.33
CA GLN A 300 -7.15 -9.47 -6.28
C GLN A 300 -6.05 -8.41 -6.46
N LEU A 301 -5.94 -7.78 -7.64
CA LEU A 301 -4.92 -6.76 -7.91
C LEU A 301 -5.21 -5.41 -7.23
N GLY A 302 -6.44 -5.18 -6.82
CA GLY A 302 -6.87 -4.03 -6.03
C GLY A 302 -7.28 -2.78 -6.83
N PRO A 303 -6.54 -2.27 -7.83
CA PRO A 303 -6.97 -1.10 -8.60
C PRO A 303 -8.12 -1.37 -9.55
N ARG A 304 -8.97 -0.36 -9.78
CA ARG A 304 -10.15 -0.44 -10.66
C ARG A 304 -9.84 -0.51 -12.16
N ALA A 305 -8.79 0.16 -12.59
CA ALA A 305 -8.50 0.32 -14.01
C ALA A 305 -8.39 -1.03 -14.75
N PRO A 306 -7.66 -2.05 -14.26
CA PRO A 306 -7.57 -3.34 -14.92
C PRO A 306 -8.91 -4.06 -15.07
N LEU A 307 -9.83 -3.94 -14.10
CA LEU A 307 -11.15 -4.58 -14.17
C LEU A 307 -12.03 -3.99 -15.28
N ARG A 308 -11.96 -2.68 -15.47
CA ARG A 308 -12.72 -2.01 -16.55
C ARG A 308 -12.16 -2.36 -17.93
N GLU A 309 -10.84 -2.35 -18.06
CA GLU A 309 -10.16 -2.76 -19.29
C GLU A 309 -10.44 -4.21 -19.63
N LEU A 310 -10.41 -5.10 -18.64
CA LEU A 310 -10.73 -6.52 -18.78
C LEU A 310 -12.19 -6.72 -19.24
N ALA A 311 -13.14 -5.92 -18.74
CA ALA A 311 -14.53 -5.95 -19.21
C ALA A 311 -14.64 -5.61 -20.70
N ASN A 312 -13.88 -4.62 -21.18
CA ASN A 312 -13.83 -4.28 -22.61
C ASN A 312 -13.22 -5.41 -23.45
N VAL A 313 -12.18 -6.07 -22.94
CA VAL A 313 -11.59 -7.25 -23.59
C VAL A 313 -12.61 -8.38 -23.68
N TYR A 314 -13.37 -8.65 -22.63
CA TYR A 314 -14.42 -9.68 -22.65
C TYR A 314 -15.52 -9.35 -23.65
N SER A 315 -16.01 -8.10 -23.68
CA SER A 315 -16.98 -7.62 -24.67
C SER A 315 -16.49 -7.87 -26.10
N LYS A 316 -15.24 -7.49 -26.41
CA LYS A 316 -14.62 -7.70 -27.72
C LYS A 316 -14.62 -9.18 -28.12
N TRP A 317 -14.17 -10.07 -27.23
CA TRP A 317 -13.98 -11.48 -27.54
C TRP A 317 -15.27 -12.28 -27.51
N LEU A 318 -16.28 -11.90 -26.75
CA LEU A 318 -17.63 -12.49 -26.84
C LEU A 318 -18.24 -12.26 -28.23
N LYS A 319 -18.13 -11.04 -28.76
CA LYS A 319 -18.61 -10.73 -30.13
C LYS A 319 -17.84 -11.53 -31.19
N LYS A 320 -16.51 -11.61 -31.04
CA LYS A 320 -15.67 -12.40 -31.95
C LYS A 320 -15.97 -13.91 -31.87
N TYR A 321 -16.22 -14.45 -30.68
CA TYR A 321 -16.58 -15.86 -30.52
C TYR A 321 -17.88 -16.18 -31.29
N ALA A 322 -18.88 -15.33 -31.20
CA ALA A 322 -20.12 -15.48 -31.98
C ALA A 322 -19.86 -15.41 -33.50
N ALA A 323 -19.02 -14.44 -33.95
CA ALA A 323 -18.77 -14.21 -35.36
C ALA A 323 -17.83 -15.25 -36.00
N ASP A 324 -16.75 -15.62 -35.31
CA ASP A 324 -15.65 -16.41 -35.88
C ASP A 324 -15.78 -17.92 -35.59
N VAL A 325 -16.57 -18.30 -34.56
CA VAL A 325 -16.73 -19.71 -34.14
C VAL A 325 -18.17 -20.20 -34.38
N LEU A 326 -19.18 -19.47 -33.82
CA LEU A 326 -20.56 -19.99 -33.86
C LEU A 326 -21.23 -19.77 -35.21
N LEU A 327 -21.10 -18.60 -35.85
CA LEU A 327 -21.73 -18.36 -37.16
C LEU A 327 -21.18 -19.28 -38.28
N PRO A 328 -19.86 -19.51 -38.42
CA PRO A 328 -19.33 -20.48 -39.37
C PRO A 328 -19.79 -21.92 -39.09
N ALA A 329 -19.97 -22.32 -37.84
CA ALA A 329 -20.43 -23.64 -37.44
C ALA A 329 -21.89 -23.93 -37.89
N LEU A 330 -22.67 -22.91 -38.29
CA LEU A 330 -24.01 -23.05 -38.83
C LEU A 330 -24.05 -23.56 -40.33
N HIS A 331 -22.90 -23.61 -41.00
CA HIS A 331 -22.81 -24.06 -42.41
C HIS A 331 -22.79 -25.60 -42.56
N THR A 332 -23.42 -26.30 -41.63
CA THR A 332 -23.56 -27.76 -41.68
C THR A 332 -25.00 -28.17 -42.01
N LYS A 333 -25.19 -29.37 -42.54
CA LYS A 333 -26.50 -29.99 -42.73
C LYS A 333 -26.87 -30.97 -41.59
N ASP A 334 -26.02 -31.11 -40.59
CA ASP A 334 -26.29 -31.96 -39.44
C ASP A 334 -27.18 -31.22 -38.44
N ALA A 335 -28.43 -31.68 -38.27
CA ALA A 335 -29.38 -31.12 -37.34
C ALA A 335 -28.93 -31.20 -35.88
N LEU A 336 -28.19 -32.25 -35.50
CA LEU A 336 -27.68 -32.42 -34.14
C LEU A 336 -26.61 -31.35 -33.81
N HIS A 337 -25.72 -31.10 -34.77
CA HIS A 337 -24.70 -30.06 -34.65
C HIS A 337 -25.34 -28.67 -34.59
N LEU A 338 -26.38 -28.38 -35.40
CA LEU A 338 -27.11 -27.11 -35.34
C LEU A 338 -27.80 -26.91 -33.99
N CYS A 339 -28.38 -27.96 -33.40
CA CYS A 339 -28.92 -27.89 -32.02
C CYS A 339 -27.83 -27.62 -30.99
N THR A 340 -26.64 -28.20 -31.14
CA THR A 340 -25.51 -27.96 -30.25
C THR A 340 -25.06 -26.50 -30.33
N VAL A 341 -24.98 -25.92 -31.53
CA VAL A 341 -24.63 -24.50 -31.72
C VAL A 341 -25.70 -23.59 -31.12
N LEU A 342 -27.00 -23.93 -31.30
CA LEU A 342 -28.11 -23.19 -30.71
C LEU A 342 -28.02 -23.17 -29.17
N ASN A 343 -27.86 -24.35 -28.56
CA ASN A 343 -27.69 -24.50 -27.11
C ASN A 343 -26.47 -23.73 -26.60
N THR A 344 -25.36 -23.74 -27.37
CA THR A 344 -24.15 -22.97 -27.04
C THR A 344 -24.39 -21.47 -27.06
N ALA A 345 -25.14 -20.99 -28.06
CA ALA A 345 -25.47 -19.56 -28.15
C ALA A 345 -26.37 -19.12 -26.99
N ASP A 346 -27.36 -19.94 -26.59
CA ASP A 346 -28.23 -19.69 -25.44
C ASP A 346 -27.44 -19.70 -24.12
N TYR A 347 -26.55 -20.67 -23.95
CA TYR A 347 -25.62 -20.74 -22.82
C TYR A 347 -24.73 -19.48 -22.74
N CYS A 348 -24.18 -19.01 -23.85
CA CYS A 348 -23.38 -17.80 -23.91
C CYS A 348 -24.22 -16.54 -23.62
N ALA A 349 -25.46 -16.44 -24.11
CA ALA A 349 -26.35 -15.32 -23.81
C ALA A 349 -26.66 -15.24 -22.31
N THR A 350 -26.95 -16.36 -21.67
CA THR A 350 -27.15 -16.45 -20.21
C THR A 350 -25.87 -16.10 -19.44
N THR A 351 -24.72 -16.56 -19.92
CA THR A 351 -23.42 -16.28 -19.31
C THR A 351 -23.06 -14.79 -19.40
N CYS A 352 -23.45 -14.06 -20.45
CA CYS A 352 -23.25 -12.61 -20.54
C CYS A 352 -23.89 -11.89 -19.35
N ILE A 353 -25.10 -12.28 -18.94
CA ILE A 353 -25.81 -11.69 -17.79
C ILE A 353 -25.02 -11.97 -16.50
N GLN A 354 -24.68 -13.24 -16.28
CA GLN A 354 -23.93 -13.64 -15.08
C GLN A 354 -22.54 -12.98 -15.00
N LEU A 355 -21.87 -12.80 -16.13
CA LEU A 355 -20.57 -12.15 -16.20
C LEU A 355 -20.67 -10.65 -15.90
N ALA A 356 -21.69 -9.98 -16.44
CA ALA A 356 -21.98 -8.57 -16.16
C ALA A 356 -22.27 -8.33 -14.68
N GLU A 357 -23.06 -9.20 -14.05
CA GLU A 357 -23.36 -9.14 -12.61
C GLU A 357 -22.09 -9.31 -11.77
N ARG A 358 -21.26 -10.31 -12.07
CA ARG A 358 -20.01 -10.55 -11.35
C ARG A 358 -18.98 -9.43 -11.52
N LEU A 359 -18.85 -8.89 -12.74
CA LEU A 359 -18.00 -7.72 -13.00
C LEU A 359 -18.47 -6.52 -12.19
N THR A 360 -19.78 -6.27 -12.15
CA THR A 360 -20.39 -5.19 -11.37
C THR A 360 -20.16 -5.38 -9.87
N GLU A 361 -20.32 -6.59 -9.36
CA GLU A 361 -20.07 -6.95 -7.95
C GLU A 361 -18.61 -6.66 -7.58
N LYS A 362 -17.64 -7.15 -8.37
CA LYS A 362 -16.20 -6.94 -8.12
C LYS A 362 -15.80 -5.47 -8.23
N GLN A 363 -16.36 -4.73 -9.19
CA GLN A 363 -16.11 -3.29 -9.28
C GLN A 363 -16.68 -2.52 -8.09
N ARG A 364 -17.90 -2.85 -7.65
CA ARG A 364 -18.54 -2.22 -6.47
C ARG A 364 -17.88 -2.59 -5.15
N ALA A 365 -17.24 -3.74 -5.07
CA ALA A 365 -16.42 -4.10 -3.90
C ALA A 365 -15.20 -3.17 -3.73
N LEU A 366 -14.64 -2.70 -4.85
CA LEU A 366 -13.53 -1.72 -4.85
C LEU A 366 -14.04 -0.27 -4.78
N ASP A 367 -15.19 0.00 -5.37
CA ASP A 367 -15.85 1.30 -5.33
C ASP A 367 -17.37 1.19 -5.41
N LYS A 368 -18.00 1.54 -4.32
CA LYS A 368 -19.46 1.53 -4.17
C LYS A 368 -20.21 2.38 -5.21
N ALA A 369 -19.57 3.42 -5.77
CA ALA A 369 -20.15 4.31 -6.76
C ALA A 369 -19.90 3.85 -8.22
N ALA A 370 -19.27 2.67 -8.43
CA ALA A 370 -19.01 2.17 -9.77
C ALA A 370 -20.32 1.89 -10.54
N PRO A 371 -20.42 2.33 -11.80
CA PRO A 371 -21.58 2.01 -12.63
C PRO A 371 -21.68 0.51 -12.90
N ALA A 372 -22.89 0.02 -13.12
CA ALA A 372 -23.10 -1.37 -13.52
C ALA A 372 -22.46 -1.63 -14.89
N VAL A 373 -21.82 -2.79 -15.03
CA VAL A 373 -21.35 -3.27 -16.33
C VAL A 373 -22.54 -3.86 -17.08
N VAL A 374 -22.70 -3.47 -18.33
CA VAL A 374 -23.79 -3.93 -19.20
C VAL A 374 -23.17 -4.64 -20.40
N LEU A 375 -23.59 -5.87 -20.66
CA LEU A 375 -23.20 -6.70 -21.80
C LEU A 375 -24.40 -7.07 -22.68
N ASP A 376 -25.38 -6.16 -22.78
CA ASP A 376 -26.60 -6.38 -23.56
C ASP A 376 -26.32 -6.48 -25.07
N SER A 377 -25.35 -5.67 -25.55
CA SER A 377 -24.97 -5.73 -26.97
C SER A 377 -24.32 -7.06 -27.35
N GLU A 378 -23.58 -7.69 -26.42
CA GLU A 378 -22.96 -8.99 -26.58
C GLU A 378 -24.01 -10.10 -26.53
N ARG A 379 -24.98 -9.99 -25.64
CA ARG A 379 -26.12 -10.90 -25.54
C ARG A 379 -26.95 -10.88 -26.83
N ASP A 380 -27.24 -9.69 -27.40
CA ASP A 380 -28.02 -9.54 -28.62
C ASP A 380 -27.32 -10.20 -29.82
N VAL A 381 -25.99 -10.19 -29.87
CA VAL A 381 -25.25 -10.93 -30.91
C VAL A 381 -25.53 -12.44 -30.82
N PHE A 382 -25.55 -13.03 -29.61
CA PHE A 382 -25.89 -14.43 -29.43
C PHE A 382 -27.34 -14.75 -29.78
N PHE A 383 -28.29 -13.85 -29.52
CA PHE A 383 -29.68 -13.99 -29.99
C PHE A 383 -29.77 -13.97 -31.55
N GLY A 384 -28.91 -13.20 -32.20
CA GLY A 384 -28.75 -13.26 -33.66
C GLY A 384 -28.27 -14.64 -34.13
N VAL A 385 -27.32 -15.26 -33.43
CA VAL A 385 -26.86 -16.62 -33.73
C VAL A 385 -28.00 -17.64 -33.54
N ILE A 386 -28.76 -17.55 -32.43
CA ILE A 386 -29.91 -18.42 -32.15
C ILE A 386 -30.94 -18.33 -33.30
N THR A 387 -31.26 -17.11 -33.71
CA THR A 387 -32.20 -16.88 -34.84
C THR A 387 -31.70 -17.53 -36.15
N SER A 388 -30.41 -17.36 -36.45
CA SER A 388 -29.78 -17.96 -37.65
C SER A 388 -29.72 -19.50 -37.55
N ALA A 389 -29.49 -20.05 -36.39
CA ALA A 389 -29.50 -21.50 -36.13
C ALA A 389 -30.90 -22.08 -36.35
N LEU A 390 -31.97 -21.43 -35.86
CA LEU A 390 -33.34 -21.83 -36.05
C LEU A 390 -33.74 -21.80 -37.56
N GLN A 391 -33.35 -20.74 -38.28
CA GLN A 391 -33.57 -20.64 -39.70
C GLN A 391 -32.87 -21.79 -40.47
N SER A 392 -31.65 -22.14 -40.12
CA SER A 392 -30.90 -23.23 -40.72
C SER A 392 -31.54 -24.57 -40.41
N LEU A 393 -32.01 -24.82 -39.18
CA LEU A 393 -32.76 -26.02 -38.80
C LEU A 393 -34.03 -26.18 -39.58
N VAL A 394 -34.84 -25.11 -39.74
CA VAL A 394 -36.08 -25.18 -40.56
C VAL A 394 -35.77 -25.48 -42.01
N ARG A 395 -34.72 -24.91 -42.59
CA ARG A 395 -34.31 -25.22 -43.98
C ARG A 395 -33.88 -26.69 -44.10
N THR A 396 -33.12 -27.22 -43.16
CA THR A 396 -32.66 -28.64 -43.17
C THR A 396 -33.85 -29.58 -43.09
N LEU A 397 -34.86 -29.29 -42.25
CA LEU A 397 -36.07 -30.09 -42.11
C LEU A 397 -36.97 -30.03 -43.35
N HIS A 398 -36.97 -28.94 -44.13
CA HIS A 398 -37.71 -28.80 -45.37
C HIS A 398 -37.02 -29.50 -46.57
N THR A 399 -35.72 -29.76 -46.45
CA THR A 399 -34.94 -30.41 -47.53
C THR A 399 -34.69 -31.90 -47.27
N ALA A 400 -35.04 -32.44 -46.11
CA ALA A 400 -35.04 -33.82 -45.72
C ALA A 400 -36.40 -34.46 -45.98
#